data_edf0614c997e23655a2d91fef3f831e5
#
_entry.id   edf0614c997e23655a2d91fef3f831e5
#
_cell.length_a   1.000
_cell.length_b   1.000
_cell.length_c   1.000
_cell.angle_alpha   90.00
_cell.angle_beta   90.00
_cell.angle_gamma   90.00
#
_symmetry.space_group_name_H-M   'P 1'
#
loop_
_entity.id
_entity.type
_entity.pdbx_description
1 polymer ?
#
loop_
_entity_poly.entity_id
_entity_poly.type
_entity_poly.pdbx_seq_one_letter_code
_entity_poly.pdbx_strand_id
1 'polypeptide(L)'
;MKTKRSLATLLAAAIVTIASATDLSKLIVTPLNANQLIVAVVNDRISDFEISIYAKDGDLVYFKQSDKPISSYQKIFDVQNLENGKYKMTLKMNGISVEKDFIITTNKIIFGESELDIDPYFVFDGKNLKFSYLNFKNKKFKLEIYDENGLIFETKIDNEFSIHSGYNLSKLESGNYRAVLYSFNKKYVYQFAK
;
A
#
# COMPACT_ATOMS: atom_id res chain seq x y z
N MET A 1 53.74 -10.90 -11.84
CA MET A 1 52.64 -9.96 -12.07
C MET A 1 51.34 -10.76 -12.31
N LYS A 2 50.44 -10.78 -11.30
CA LYS A 2 49.13 -11.46 -11.41
C LYS A 2 48.08 -10.39 -11.67
N THR A 3 47.57 -10.34 -12.89
CA THR A 3 46.49 -9.49 -13.33
C THR A 3 45.17 -9.93 -12.67
N LYS A 4 44.62 -9.13 -11.76
CA LYS A 4 43.28 -9.30 -11.23
C LYS A 4 42.30 -8.92 -12.34
N ARG A 5 41.62 -9.89 -12.89
CA ARG A 5 40.45 -9.67 -13.75
C ARG A 5 39.27 -9.36 -12.84
N SER A 6 38.81 -8.10 -12.81
CA SER A 6 37.56 -7.71 -12.23
C SER A 6 36.43 -8.24 -13.12
N LEU A 7 35.70 -9.20 -12.60
CA LEU A 7 34.49 -9.70 -13.22
C LEU A 7 33.36 -8.68 -12.91
N ALA A 8 33.06 -7.82 -13.88
CA ALA A 8 31.88 -6.99 -13.85
C ALA A 8 30.67 -7.90 -14.18
N THR A 9 29.96 -8.33 -13.15
CA THR A 9 28.73 -9.09 -13.31
C THR A 9 27.65 -8.15 -13.81
N LEU A 10 27.34 -8.22 -15.10
CA LEU A 10 26.21 -7.55 -15.71
C LEU A 10 24.93 -8.24 -15.22
N LEU A 11 24.25 -7.64 -14.24
CA LEU A 11 22.98 -8.13 -13.72
C LEU A 11 21.89 -7.78 -14.74
N ALA A 12 21.58 -8.68 -15.66
CA ALA A 12 20.42 -8.55 -16.53
C ALA A 12 19.16 -8.80 -15.69
N ALA A 13 18.60 -7.76 -15.11
CA ALA A 13 17.27 -7.80 -14.50
C ALA A 13 16.26 -7.97 -15.63
N ALA A 14 15.57 -9.10 -15.67
CA ALA A 14 14.39 -9.27 -16.51
C ALA A 14 13.30 -8.29 -16.02
N ILE A 15 13.21 -7.14 -16.66
CA ILE A 15 12.14 -6.17 -16.43
C ILE A 15 10.90 -6.71 -17.11
N VAL A 16 9.99 -7.31 -16.35
CA VAL A 16 8.64 -7.57 -16.83
C VAL A 16 7.93 -6.21 -16.88
N THR A 17 7.90 -5.59 -18.03
CA THR A 17 7.15 -4.37 -18.28
C THR A 17 5.68 -4.71 -18.34
N ILE A 18 4.94 -4.46 -17.27
CA ILE A 18 3.49 -4.29 -17.35
C ILE A 18 3.28 -2.88 -17.90
N ALA A 19 3.02 -2.79 -19.19
CA ALA A 19 2.62 -1.55 -19.84
C ALA A 19 1.18 -1.22 -19.42
N SER A 20 1.03 -0.50 -18.32
CA SER A 20 -0.19 0.19 -17.95
C SER A 20 0.11 1.67 -17.93
N ALA A 21 -0.56 2.43 -18.80
CA ALA A 21 -0.46 3.87 -18.87
C ALA A 21 -1.15 4.52 -17.66
N THR A 22 -0.50 4.47 -16.51
CA THR A 22 -0.83 5.24 -15.32
C THR A 22 0.47 5.53 -14.58
N ASP A 23 0.66 6.75 -14.13
CA ASP A 23 1.78 7.24 -13.29
C ASP A 23 1.81 6.53 -11.92
N LEU A 24 1.84 5.20 -11.91
CA LEU A 24 1.80 4.39 -10.70
C LEU A 24 3.21 4.06 -10.23
N SER A 25 3.45 4.30 -8.96
CA SER A 25 4.67 3.84 -8.29
C SER A 25 4.83 2.34 -8.44
N LYS A 26 6.04 1.90 -8.78
CA LYS A 26 6.35 0.48 -9.00
C LYS A 26 7.16 -0.05 -7.83
N LEU A 27 6.65 -1.10 -7.21
CA LEU A 27 7.39 -1.94 -6.27
C LEU A 27 7.93 -3.17 -7.02
N ILE A 28 9.24 -3.24 -7.13
CA ILE A 28 9.94 -4.37 -7.73
C ILE A 28 10.60 -5.12 -6.58
N VAL A 29 10.26 -6.40 -6.42
CA VAL A 29 10.89 -7.28 -5.43
C VAL A 29 11.35 -8.52 -6.17
N THR A 30 12.66 -8.77 -6.11
CA THR A 30 13.29 -9.89 -6.82
C THR A 30 14.21 -10.66 -5.87
N PRO A 31 14.17 -12.00 -5.84
CA PRO A 31 15.12 -12.78 -5.07
C PRO A 31 16.53 -12.59 -5.65
N LEU A 32 17.50 -12.34 -4.80
CA LEU A 32 18.91 -12.34 -5.17
C LEU A 32 19.52 -13.74 -4.95
N ASN A 33 19.12 -14.37 -3.83
CA ASN A 33 19.45 -15.75 -3.47
C ASN A 33 18.43 -16.27 -2.44
N ALA A 34 18.73 -17.39 -1.77
CA ALA A 34 17.81 -17.98 -0.78
C ALA A 34 17.53 -17.08 0.44
N ASN A 35 18.46 -16.16 0.78
CA ASN A 35 18.42 -15.37 2.00
C ASN A 35 18.37 -13.86 1.74
N GLN A 36 18.40 -13.44 0.47
CA GLN A 36 18.44 -12.03 0.11
C GLN A 36 17.47 -11.70 -1.00
N LEU A 37 16.87 -10.54 -0.89
CA LEU A 37 15.99 -9.98 -1.92
C LEU A 37 16.39 -8.54 -2.24
N ILE A 38 16.20 -8.14 -3.48
CA ILE A 38 16.32 -6.75 -3.92
C ILE A 38 14.93 -6.15 -3.88
N VAL A 39 14.81 -5.02 -3.20
CA VAL A 39 13.61 -4.17 -3.24
C VAL A 39 13.97 -2.89 -3.96
N ALA A 40 13.26 -2.60 -5.03
CA ALA A 40 13.37 -1.34 -5.73
C ALA A 40 12.00 -0.64 -5.81
N VAL A 41 12.02 0.65 -5.58
CA VAL A 41 10.88 1.55 -5.73
C VAL A 41 11.21 2.51 -6.85
N VAL A 42 10.33 2.62 -7.82
CA VAL A 42 10.43 3.59 -8.90
C VAL A 42 9.14 4.40 -8.91
N ASN A 43 9.29 5.71 -8.89
CA ASN A 43 8.18 6.65 -8.93
C ASN A 43 8.45 7.75 -9.97
N ASP A 44 7.45 8.09 -10.75
CA ASP A 44 7.56 9.14 -11.77
C ASP A 44 7.58 10.56 -11.15
N ARG A 45 7.19 10.67 -9.88
CA ARG A 45 7.23 11.92 -9.12
C ARG A 45 8.04 11.74 -7.84
N ILE A 46 8.79 12.77 -7.47
CA ILE A 46 9.47 12.81 -6.18
C ILE A 46 8.43 12.79 -5.06
N SER A 47 8.52 11.81 -4.15
CA SER A 47 7.62 11.69 -3.00
C SER A 47 8.25 10.90 -1.86
N ASP A 48 7.64 11.01 -0.69
CA ASP A 48 7.93 10.14 0.44
C ASP A 48 7.36 8.75 0.21
N PHE A 49 8.00 7.75 0.80
CA PHE A 49 7.51 6.38 0.79
C PHE A 49 7.69 5.70 2.14
N GLU A 50 6.89 4.67 2.35
CA GLU A 50 7.01 3.75 3.47
C GLU A 50 7.08 2.32 2.95
N ILE A 51 8.04 1.54 3.44
CA ILE A 51 8.12 0.09 3.21
C ILE A 51 7.93 -0.60 4.54
N SER A 52 6.97 -1.52 4.59
CA SER A 52 6.70 -2.37 5.74
C SER A 52 6.75 -3.83 5.34
N ILE A 53 7.26 -4.70 6.21
CA ILE A 53 7.15 -6.14 6.06
C ILE A 53 6.47 -6.68 7.30
N TYR A 54 5.41 -7.45 7.09
CA TYR A 54 4.65 -8.11 8.16
C TYR A 54 4.79 -9.61 8.04
N ALA A 55 4.90 -10.29 9.17
CA ALA A 55 4.74 -11.73 9.27
C ALA A 55 3.25 -12.12 9.16
N LYS A 56 2.97 -13.42 9.03
CA LYS A 56 1.60 -13.95 8.84
C LYS A 56 0.65 -13.60 9.97
N ASP A 57 1.14 -13.53 11.20
CA ASP A 57 0.41 -13.19 12.43
C ASP A 57 0.12 -11.69 12.57
N GLY A 58 0.67 -10.88 11.66
CA GLY A 58 0.52 -9.42 11.63
C GLY A 58 1.66 -8.66 12.30
N ASP A 59 2.66 -9.34 12.80
CA ASP A 59 3.82 -8.71 13.42
C ASP A 59 4.65 -7.93 12.38
N LEU A 60 4.99 -6.70 12.72
CA LEU A 60 5.83 -5.83 11.90
C LEU A 60 7.31 -6.24 12.09
N VAL A 61 7.89 -6.88 11.08
CA VAL A 61 9.29 -7.35 11.12
C VAL A 61 10.28 -6.36 10.49
N TYR A 62 9.79 -5.45 9.67
CA TYR A 62 10.59 -4.38 9.07
C TYR A 62 9.77 -3.15 8.77
N PHE A 63 10.35 -1.96 9.01
CA PHE A 63 9.80 -0.67 8.64
C PHE A 63 10.90 0.28 8.16
N LYS A 64 10.64 0.97 7.07
CA LYS A 64 11.48 2.07 6.57
C LYS A 64 10.58 3.13 5.98
N GLN A 65 10.75 4.35 6.47
CA GLN A 65 10.21 5.57 5.86
C GLN A 65 11.35 6.31 5.17
N SER A 66 11.07 7.00 4.09
CA SER A 66 12.05 7.86 3.43
C SER A 66 12.37 9.07 4.31
N ASP A 67 13.64 9.43 4.38
CA ASP A 67 14.10 10.61 5.14
C ASP A 67 13.82 11.92 4.39
N LYS A 68 13.60 11.83 3.10
CA LYS A 68 13.25 12.91 2.16
C LYS A 68 12.54 12.35 0.93
N PRO A 69 11.76 13.18 0.22
CA PRO A 69 11.15 12.77 -1.03
C PRO A 69 12.19 12.36 -2.09
N ILE A 70 11.97 11.22 -2.73
CA ILE A 70 12.85 10.68 -3.78
C ILE A 70 12.02 10.08 -4.93
N SER A 71 12.64 9.94 -6.11
CA SER A 71 12.04 9.30 -7.28
C SER A 71 12.41 7.82 -7.39
N SER A 72 13.47 7.38 -6.73
CA SER A 72 13.90 5.98 -6.76
C SER A 72 14.58 5.56 -5.47
N TYR A 73 14.39 4.30 -5.12
CA TYR A 73 15.04 3.65 -3.98
C TYR A 73 15.38 2.22 -4.34
N GLN A 74 16.54 1.77 -3.94
CA GLN A 74 16.93 0.36 -4.09
C GLN A 74 17.74 -0.08 -2.88
N LYS A 75 17.42 -1.28 -2.38
CA LYS A 75 18.14 -1.90 -1.27
C LYS A 75 18.11 -3.41 -1.37
N ILE A 76 19.20 -4.04 -0.93
CA ILE A 76 19.23 -5.48 -0.66
C ILE A 76 18.78 -5.69 0.78
N PHE A 77 17.79 -6.55 0.95
CA PHE A 77 17.30 -6.98 2.25
C PHE A 77 17.84 -8.38 2.52
N ASP A 78 18.48 -8.54 3.68
CA ASP A 78 18.88 -9.82 4.21
C ASP A 78 17.75 -10.36 5.09
N VAL A 79 17.23 -11.53 4.73
CA VAL A 79 16.11 -12.18 5.42
C VAL A 79 16.54 -13.48 6.11
N GLN A 80 17.86 -13.74 6.23
CA GLN A 80 18.37 -14.97 6.84
C GLN A 80 17.94 -15.18 8.31
N ASN A 81 17.65 -14.07 9.03
CA ASN A 81 17.20 -14.10 10.41
C ASN A 81 15.67 -14.18 10.54
N LEU A 82 14.92 -14.17 9.44
CA LEU A 82 13.49 -14.40 9.46
C LEU A 82 13.19 -15.89 9.41
N GLU A 83 12.19 -16.30 10.14
CA GLU A 83 11.74 -17.69 10.15
C GLU A 83 11.12 -18.09 8.80
N ASN A 84 11.13 -19.38 8.50
CA ASN A 84 10.40 -19.89 7.34
C ASN A 84 8.90 -19.61 7.53
N GLY A 85 8.28 -18.98 6.53
CA GLY A 85 6.87 -18.59 6.68
C GLY A 85 6.39 -17.64 5.58
N LYS A 86 5.15 -17.19 5.75
CA LYS A 86 4.51 -16.22 4.86
C LYS A 86 4.72 -14.81 5.40
N TYR A 87 5.04 -13.93 4.48
CA TYR A 87 5.27 -12.50 4.75
C TYR A 87 4.52 -11.66 3.73
N LYS A 88 4.20 -10.45 4.12
CA LYS A 88 3.63 -9.42 3.25
C LYS A 88 4.51 -8.18 3.27
N MET A 89 4.99 -7.76 2.11
CA MET A 89 5.64 -6.47 1.92
C MET A 89 4.63 -5.46 1.40
N THR A 90 4.61 -4.28 1.98
CA THR A 90 3.77 -3.15 1.55
C THR A 90 4.67 -1.96 1.25
N LEU A 91 4.51 -1.38 0.07
CA LEU A 91 4.99 -0.06 -0.26
C LEU A 91 3.79 0.90 -0.23
N LYS A 92 3.88 1.96 0.57
CA LYS A 92 2.91 3.05 0.57
C LYS A 92 3.55 4.33 0.06
N MET A 93 2.86 5.03 -0.85
CA MET A 93 3.35 6.26 -1.48
C MET A 93 2.16 7.05 -2.06
N ASN A 94 2.01 8.33 -1.66
CA ASN A 94 0.96 9.22 -2.19
C ASN A 94 -0.46 8.63 -2.13
N GLY A 95 -0.84 7.95 -1.06
CA GLY A 95 -2.16 7.31 -0.93
C GLY A 95 -2.33 6.04 -1.75
N ILE A 96 -1.26 5.58 -2.43
CA ILE A 96 -1.21 4.32 -3.16
C ILE A 96 -0.42 3.32 -2.34
N SER A 97 -0.95 2.11 -2.20
CA SER A 97 -0.26 0.99 -1.59
C SER A 97 -0.09 -0.13 -2.60
N VAL A 98 1.12 -0.65 -2.70
CA VAL A 98 1.42 -1.88 -3.46
C VAL A 98 1.79 -2.95 -2.46
N GLU A 99 1.04 -4.03 -2.42
CA GLU A 99 1.28 -5.18 -1.55
C GLU A 99 1.85 -6.34 -2.36
N LYS A 100 2.79 -7.06 -1.77
CA LYS A 100 3.37 -8.26 -2.36
C LYS A 100 3.59 -9.31 -1.29
N ASP A 101 2.91 -10.44 -1.44
CA ASP A 101 3.13 -11.58 -0.57
C ASP A 101 4.40 -12.34 -1.00
N PHE A 102 5.12 -12.89 -0.03
CA PHE A 102 6.23 -13.79 -0.28
C PHE A 102 6.35 -14.86 0.81
N ILE A 103 6.99 -15.96 0.46
CA ILE A 103 7.21 -17.09 1.35
C ILE A 103 8.72 -17.34 1.44
N ILE A 104 9.24 -17.34 2.66
CA ILE A 104 10.60 -17.77 2.95
C ILE A 104 10.57 -19.27 3.24
N THR A 105 11.42 -19.99 2.56
CA THR A 105 11.70 -21.41 2.81
C THR A 105 13.19 -21.58 3.03
N THR A 106 13.61 -22.75 3.52
CA THR A 106 15.04 -23.06 3.76
C THR A 106 15.93 -22.82 2.52
N ASN A 107 15.38 -23.00 1.33
CA ASN A 107 16.19 -23.01 0.09
C ASN A 107 15.89 -21.86 -0.87
N LYS A 108 14.79 -21.17 -0.70
CA LYS A 108 14.37 -20.12 -1.65
C LYS A 108 13.32 -19.17 -1.06
N ILE A 109 13.21 -18.00 -1.70
CA ILE A 109 12.13 -17.05 -1.49
C ILE A 109 11.18 -17.15 -2.71
N ILE A 110 9.89 -17.30 -2.45
CA ILE A 110 8.83 -17.42 -3.47
C ILE A 110 7.94 -16.19 -3.36
N PHE A 111 7.73 -15.47 -4.46
CA PHE A 111 6.86 -14.29 -4.51
C PHE A 111 5.50 -14.62 -5.12
N GLY A 112 4.46 -14.01 -4.54
CA GLY A 112 3.13 -13.90 -5.14
C GLY A 112 3.03 -12.76 -6.15
N GLU A 113 1.83 -12.54 -6.65
CA GLU A 113 1.51 -11.37 -7.47
C GLU A 113 1.50 -10.10 -6.62
N SER A 114 1.71 -8.95 -7.28
CA SER A 114 1.58 -7.66 -6.62
C SER A 114 0.12 -7.23 -6.65
N GLU A 115 -0.40 -6.78 -5.52
CA GLU A 115 -1.74 -6.23 -5.39
C GLU A 115 -1.67 -4.72 -5.21
N LEU A 116 -2.47 -4.01 -5.99
CA LEU A 116 -2.62 -2.56 -5.90
C LEU A 116 -3.78 -2.22 -4.97
N ASP A 117 -3.59 -1.18 -4.18
CA ASP A 117 -4.64 -0.58 -3.36
C ASP A 117 -4.43 0.94 -3.32
N ILE A 118 -5.49 1.68 -3.57
CA ILE A 118 -5.48 3.14 -3.60
C ILE A 118 -6.40 3.62 -2.49
N ASP A 119 -5.93 4.55 -1.66
CA ASP A 119 -6.76 5.10 -0.59
C ASP A 119 -8.01 5.79 -1.18
N PRO A 120 -9.18 5.68 -0.54
CA PRO A 120 -10.38 6.37 -0.95
C PRO A 120 -10.16 7.89 -0.97
N TYR A 121 -10.63 8.55 -2.01
CA TYR A 121 -10.67 10.00 -2.07
C TYR A 121 -11.96 10.51 -1.46
N PHE A 122 -11.85 11.26 -0.38
CA PHE A 122 -12.96 11.91 0.28
C PHE A 122 -12.96 13.41 0.06
N VAL A 123 -14.15 14.02 -0.01
CA VAL A 123 -14.34 15.46 -0.02
C VAL A 123 -15.64 15.82 0.70
N PHE A 124 -15.60 16.87 1.51
CA PHE A 124 -16.77 17.51 2.10
C PHE A 124 -16.88 18.93 1.55
N ASP A 125 -18.02 19.26 0.93
CA ASP A 125 -18.27 20.56 0.28
C ASP A 125 -19.08 21.54 1.18
N GLY A 126 -19.15 21.28 2.50
CA GLY A 126 -19.96 22.05 3.46
C GLY A 126 -21.38 21.51 3.62
N LYS A 127 -21.85 20.70 2.69
CA LYS A 127 -23.21 20.12 2.69
C LYS A 127 -23.21 18.62 2.44
N ASN A 128 -22.38 18.16 1.52
CA ASN A 128 -22.35 16.78 1.09
C ASN A 128 -20.97 16.17 1.37
N LEU A 129 -20.95 15.02 2.01
CA LEU A 129 -19.78 14.15 2.04
C LEU A 129 -19.80 13.26 0.82
N LYS A 130 -18.76 13.32 0.02
CA LYS A 130 -18.57 12.47 -1.18
C LYS A 130 -17.31 11.65 -1.02
N PHE A 131 -17.32 10.44 -1.55
CA PHE A 131 -16.09 9.68 -1.70
C PHE A 131 -16.08 8.86 -2.99
N SER A 132 -14.89 8.59 -3.46
CA SER A 132 -14.61 7.72 -4.60
C SER A 132 -13.54 6.71 -4.21
N TYR A 133 -13.70 5.46 -4.64
CA TYR A 133 -12.76 4.40 -4.36
C TYR A 133 -12.71 3.38 -5.50
N LEU A 134 -11.50 2.95 -5.87
CA LEU A 134 -11.28 1.85 -6.80
C LEU A 134 -11.01 0.56 -6.01
N ASN A 135 -11.99 -0.30 -5.99
CA ASN A 135 -12.03 -1.53 -5.19
C ASN A 135 -11.39 -2.71 -5.94
N PHE A 136 -10.06 -2.65 -6.13
CA PHE A 136 -9.31 -3.71 -6.83
C PHE A 136 -9.45 -5.10 -6.19
N LYS A 137 -9.73 -5.14 -4.89
CA LYS A 137 -9.84 -6.39 -4.12
C LYS A 137 -11.25 -6.93 -4.02
N ASN A 138 -12.22 -6.30 -4.69
CA ASN A 138 -13.63 -6.70 -4.70
C ASN A 138 -14.19 -6.95 -3.28
N LYS A 139 -13.88 -6.04 -2.35
CA LYS A 139 -14.30 -6.13 -0.94
C LYS A 139 -15.63 -5.42 -0.72
N LYS A 140 -16.39 -5.88 0.28
CA LYS A 140 -17.52 -5.13 0.84
C LYS A 140 -17.02 -4.14 1.88
N PHE A 141 -17.65 -2.98 1.92
CA PHE A 141 -17.32 -1.92 2.85
C PHE A 141 -18.52 -1.55 3.72
N LYS A 142 -18.21 -0.88 4.82
CA LYS A 142 -19.16 -0.18 5.66
C LYS A 142 -18.66 1.23 5.86
N LEU A 143 -19.50 2.23 5.57
CA LEU A 143 -19.24 3.62 5.92
C LEU A 143 -19.93 3.93 7.24
N GLU A 144 -19.20 4.53 8.15
CA GLU A 144 -19.70 5.05 9.42
C GLU A 144 -19.33 6.54 9.54
N ILE A 145 -20.24 7.33 10.07
CA ILE A 145 -20.00 8.75 10.38
C ILE A 145 -20.21 8.95 11.87
N TYR A 146 -19.27 9.64 12.50
CA TYR A 146 -19.24 9.95 13.92
C TYR A 146 -19.22 11.45 14.14
N ASP A 147 -19.87 11.89 15.20
CA ASP A 147 -19.65 13.17 15.85
C ASP A 147 -18.87 13.00 17.17
N GLU A 148 -18.84 14.02 18.01
CA GLU A 148 -18.18 13.98 19.32
C GLU A 148 -18.86 13.00 20.30
N ASN A 149 -20.15 12.73 20.12
CA ASN A 149 -20.96 11.88 20.99
C ASN A 149 -21.00 10.42 20.54
N GLY A 150 -20.58 10.12 19.31
CA GLY A 150 -20.50 8.76 18.82
C GLY A 150 -20.97 8.57 17.38
N LEU A 151 -21.42 7.35 17.07
CA LEU A 151 -21.89 6.95 15.74
C LEU A 151 -23.25 7.60 15.44
N ILE A 152 -23.34 8.38 14.36
CA ILE A 152 -24.56 9.04 13.92
C ILE A 152 -25.16 8.48 12.62
N PHE A 153 -24.35 7.78 11.83
CA PHE A 153 -24.79 7.18 10.57
C PHE A 153 -23.95 5.97 10.21
N GLU A 154 -24.58 4.92 9.69
CA GLU A 154 -23.87 3.79 9.06
C GLU A 154 -24.60 3.30 7.81
N THR A 155 -23.84 2.81 6.85
CA THR A 155 -24.36 2.13 5.66
C THR A 155 -23.40 1.10 5.14
N LYS A 156 -23.94 0.05 4.50
CA LYS A 156 -23.15 -0.96 3.79
C LYS A 156 -22.95 -0.53 2.34
N ILE A 157 -21.81 -0.86 1.80
CA ILE A 157 -21.43 -0.59 0.43
C ILE A 157 -21.02 -1.91 -0.20
N ASP A 158 -21.65 -2.25 -1.31
CA ASP A 158 -21.37 -3.47 -2.03
C ASP A 158 -19.99 -3.44 -2.70
N ASN A 159 -19.59 -4.59 -3.24
CA ASN A 159 -18.27 -4.85 -3.78
C ASN A 159 -18.07 -4.41 -5.23
N GLU A 160 -18.71 -3.31 -5.64
CA GLU A 160 -18.48 -2.73 -6.96
C GLU A 160 -17.00 -2.33 -7.16
N PHE A 161 -16.50 -2.45 -8.38
CA PHE A 161 -15.13 -2.06 -8.71
C PHE A 161 -14.90 -0.56 -8.55
N SER A 162 -15.84 0.25 -9.03
CA SER A 162 -15.78 1.71 -8.93
C SER A 162 -16.91 2.20 -8.03
N ILE A 163 -16.57 2.63 -6.83
CA ILE A 163 -17.51 3.12 -5.83
C ILE A 163 -17.50 4.65 -5.87
N HIS A 164 -18.69 5.22 -6.09
CA HIS A 164 -18.92 6.66 -5.99
C HIS A 164 -20.15 6.88 -5.13
N SER A 165 -19.99 7.56 -4.00
CA SER A 165 -21.10 7.78 -3.07
C SER A 165 -21.12 9.21 -2.55
N GLY A 166 -22.32 9.72 -2.31
CA GLY A 166 -22.56 11.04 -1.76
C GLY A 166 -23.66 11.02 -0.69
N TYR A 167 -23.41 11.67 0.42
CA TYR A 167 -24.31 11.74 1.57
C TYR A 167 -24.62 13.19 1.91
N ASN A 168 -25.89 13.54 1.91
CA ASN A 168 -26.31 14.89 2.28
C ASN A 168 -26.32 15.04 3.80
N LEU A 169 -25.40 15.85 4.30
CA LEU A 169 -25.21 16.13 5.73
C LEU A 169 -25.75 17.51 6.13
N SER A 170 -26.60 18.13 5.31
CA SER A 170 -27.12 19.50 5.57
C SER A 170 -27.87 19.64 6.90
N LYS A 171 -28.46 18.55 7.40
CA LYS A 171 -29.22 18.50 8.67
C LYS A 171 -28.34 18.36 9.92
N LEU A 172 -27.05 18.06 9.76
CA LEU A 172 -26.15 17.98 10.90
C LEU A 172 -25.89 19.40 11.44
N GLU A 173 -25.58 19.53 12.71
CA GLU A 173 -25.16 20.76 13.35
C GLU A 173 -23.70 21.11 12.96
N SER A 174 -23.28 22.35 13.27
CA SER A 174 -21.87 22.74 13.11
C SER A 174 -21.04 22.02 14.15
N GLY A 175 -19.92 21.41 13.70
CA GLY A 175 -19.06 20.62 14.57
C GLY A 175 -18.02 19.81 13.80
N ASN A 176 -17.26 19.02 14.53
CA ASN A 176 -16.24 18.14 13.99
C ASN A 176 -16.81 16.73 13.79
N TYR A 177 -16.54 16.18 12.62
CA TYR A 177 -17.05 14.89 12.21
C TYR A 177 -15.92 14.01 11.68
N ARG A 178 -16.16 12.70 11.73
CA ARG A 178 -15.23 11.70 11.22
C ARG A 178 -16.00 10.65 10.42
N ALA A 179 -15.69 10.56 9.14
CA ALA A 179 -16.14 9.47 8.29
C ALA A 179 -15.10 8.33 8.31
N VAL A 180 -15.56 7.11 8.45
CA VAL A 180 -14.71 5.92 8.48
C VAL A 180 -15.25 4.88 7.51
N LEU A 181 -14.44 4.54 6.51
CA LEU A 181 -14.73 3.46 5.57
C LEU A 181 -14.00 2.21 6.04
N TYR A 182 -14.74 1.18 6.38
CA TYR A 182 -14.22 -0.10 6.81
C TYR A 182 -14.32 -1.16 5.72
N SER A 183 -13.26 -1.94 5.57
CA SER A 183 -13.25 -3.26 4.97
C SER A 183 -12.78 -4.26 6.02
N PHE A 184 -12.86 -5.55 5.75
CA PHE A 184 -12.56 -6.62 6.71
C PHE A 184 -11.27 -6.42 7.53
N ASN A 185 -10.22 -5.87 6.91
CA ASN A 185 -8.88 -5.68 7.51
C ASN A 185 -8.29 -4.29 7.29
N LYS A 186 -9.07 -3.34 6.73
CA LYS A 186 -8.63 -1.97 6.46
C LYS A 186 -9.63 -0.96 6.97
N LYS A 187 -9.10 0.18 7.38
CA LYS A 187 -9.84 1.31 7.89
C LYS A 187 -9.27 2.60 7.30
N TYR A 188 -10.13 3.35 6.63
CA TYR A 188 -9.80 4.66 6.07
C TYR A 188 -10.57 5.72 6.84
N VAL A 189 -9.89 6.76 7.29
CA VAL A 189 -10.47 7.80 8.15
C VAL A 189 -10.36 9.15 7.47
N TYR A 190 -11.47 9.86 7.37
CA TYR A 190 -11.54 11.23 6.89
C TYR A 190 -12.20 12.12 7.93
N GLN A 191 -11.51 13.19 8.34
CA GLN A 191 -12.02 14.17 9.30
C GLN A 191 -12.45 15.43 8.56
N PHE A 192 -13.57 16.02 8.97
CA PHE A 192 -14.09 17.24 8.38
C PHE A 192 -14.85 18.06 9.42
N ALA A 193 -14.91 19.37 9.22
CA ALA A 193 -15.69 20.30 10.01
C ALA A 193 -16.88 20.82 9.18
N LYS A 194 -18.05 20.96 9.84
CA LYS A 194 -19.25 21.57 9.27
C LYS A 194 -19.58 22.88 9.97
#